data_93c75d7bb921b354c4f6e8177ce9176d
#
_entry.id   93c75d7bb921b354c4f6e8177ce9176d
#
_cell.length_a   1.000
_cell.length_b   1.000
_cell.length_c   1.000
_cell.angle_alpha   90.00
_cell.angle_beta   90.00
_cell.angle_gamma   90.00
#
_symmetry.space_group_name_H-M   'P 1'
#
loop_
_entity.id
_entity.type
_entity.pdbx_description
1 polymer ?
#
loop_
_entity_poly.entity_id
_entity_poly.type
_entity_poly.pdbx_seq_one_letter_code
_entity_poly.pdbx_strand_id
1 'polypeptide(L)'
;MLRQVGVTYLVTLTEKDLDKVKLQEHQLRNIHLPIFDREAPTIGQAYMLVRHMQRLLDKGEVLAVHCKAGIGRTGTILAAWLIREGGMSAATAIERLRRINPAYVQTETQEAFLREFEDDIVKRIE
;
A
#
# COMPACT_ATOMS: atom_id res chain seq x y z
N MET A 1 14.88 -0.56 -15.11
CA MET A 1 14.25 -1.84 -14.84
C MET A 1 12.74 -1.75 -14.62
N LEU A 2 12.26 -0.95 -13.67
CA LEU A 2 10.81 -0.84 -13.41
C LEU A 2 10.02 -0.38 -14.64
N ARG A 3 10.57 0.55 -15.41
CA ARG A 3 9.91 0.99 -16.64
C ARG A 3 9.81 -0.11 -17.68
N GLN A 4 10.72 -1.06 -17.68
CA GLN A 4 10.66 -2.19 -18.61
C GLN A 4 9.46 -3.10 -18.33
N VAL A 5 8.99 -3.14 -17.08
CA VAL A 5 7.78 -3.87 -16.74
C VAL A 5 6.54 -2.97 -16.69
N GLY A 6 6.69 -1.73 -17.17
CA GLY A 6 5.56 -0.82 -17.33
C GLY A 6 5.20 0.01 -16.11
N VAL A 7 5.96 -0.04 -15.03
CA VAL A 7 5.68 0.74 -13.83
C VAL A 7 5.83 2.24 -14.12
N THR A 8 4.84 3.03 -13.75
CA THR A 8 4.81 4.48 -13.95
C THR A 8 4.84 5.26 -12.64
N TYR A 9 4.38 4.66 -11.55
CA TYR A 9 4.36 5.28 -10.22
C TYR A 9 4.93 4.32 -9.18
N LEU A 10 5.65 4.90 -8.22
CA LEU A 10 6.05 4.20 -7.01
C LEU A 10 5.25 4.72 -5.83
N VAL A 11 4.74 3.82 -5.00
CA VAL A 11 4.17 4.18 -3.70
C VAL A 11 5.24 3.88 -2.68
N THR A 12 5.82 4.94 -2.11
CA THR A 12 7.01 4.88 -1.25
C THR A 12 6.60 5.00 0.20
N LEU A 13 6.83 3.95 0.98
CA LEU A 13 6.39 3.88 2.37
C LEU A 13 7.52 4.06 3.39
N THR A 14 8.73 4.25 2.92
CA THR A 14 9.88 4.48 3.80
C THR A 14 9.82 5.87 4.43
N GLU A 15 10.47 6.02 5.57
CA GLU A 15 10.50 7.30 6.30
C GLU A 15 11.14 8.39 5.45
N LYS A 16 12.21 8.04 4.72
CA LYS A 16 12.88 8.95 3.81
C LYS A 16 12.34 8.78 2.40
N ASP A 17 12.05 9.89 1.74
CA ASP A 17 11.57 9.86 0.36
C ASP A 17 12.70 9.54 -0.62
N LEU A 18 12.32 9.24 -1.85
CA LEU A 18 13.25 8.93 -2.94
C LEU A 18 13.84 10.20 -3.55
N ASP A 19 15.00 10.06 -4.17
CA ASP A 19 15.66 11.14 -4.89
C ASP A 19 14.82 11.53 -6.12
N LYS A 20 14.36 12.79 -6.15
CA LYS A 20 13.50 13.28 -7.23
C LYS A 20 14.20 13.32 -8.58
N VAL A 21 15.51 13.58 -8.58
CA VAL A 21 16.28 13.60 -9.83
C VAL A 21 16.34 12.19 -10.44
N LYS A 22 16.60 11.19 -9.61
CA LYS A 22 16.63 9.80 -10.09
C LYS A 22 15.27 9.34 -10.59
N LEU A 23 14.19 9.75 -9.94
CA LEU A 23 12.84 9.43 -10.41
C LEU A 23 12.61 10.00 -11.80
N GLN A 24 12.99 11.26 -12.03
CA GLN A 24 12.84 11.90 -13.34
C GLN A 24 13.67 11.19 -14.41
N GLU A 25 14.90 10.82 -14.09
CA GLU A 25 15.79 10.11 -15.02
C GLU A 25 15.19 8.81 -15.50
N HIS A 26 14.42 8.13 -14.64
CA HIS A 26 13.75 6.87 -14.96
C HIS A 26 12.30 7.05 -15.40
N GLN A 27 11.86 8.30 -15.59
CA GLN A 27 10.49 8.64 -15.97
C GLN A 27 9.46 8.06 -15.01
N LEU A 28 9.78 8.08 -13.72
CA LEU A 28 8.92 7.60 -12.64
C LEU A 28 8.40 8.77 -11.82
N ARG A 29 7.16 8.63 -11.36
CA ARG A 29 6.58 9.50 -10.33
C ARG A 29 6.40 8.69 -9.07
N ASN A 30 6.28 9.36 -7.92
CA ASN A 30 6.03 8.64 -6.69
C ASN A 30 5.03 9.37 -5.79
N ILE A 31 4.39 8.58 -4.95
CA ILE A 31 3.57 9.04 -3.83
C ILE A 31 4.31 8.61 -2.59
N HIS A 32 4.58 9.54 -1.68
CA HIS A 32 5.28 9.24 -0.45
C HIS A 32 4.33 9.30 0.74
N LEU A 33 4.12 8.17 1.39
CA LEU A 33 3.44 8.09 2.68
C LEU A 33 4.41 7.44 3.67
N PRO A 34 5.12 8.24 4.47
CA PRO A 34 6.10 7.66 5.40
C PRO A 34 5.39 6.88 6.51
N ILE A 35 5.80 5.64 6.70
CA ILE A 35 5.34 4.77 7.78
C ILE A 35 6.59 4.25 8.46
N PHE A 36 6.67 4.38 9.79
CA PHE A 36 7.79 3.82 10.53
C PHE A 36 7.80 2.30 10.39
N ASP A 37 8.98 1.73 10.35
CA ASP A 37 9.14 0.28 10.22
C ASP A 37 8.33 -0.43 11.30
N ARG A 38 7.64 -1.51 10.93
CA ARG A 38 6.79 -2.34 11.79
C ARG A 38 5.48 -1.66 12.23
N GLU A 39 5.26 -0.41 11.84
CA GLU A 39 4.07 0.35 12.18
C GLU A 39 3.04 0.35 11.05
N ALA A 40 1.92 1.01 11.29
CA ALA A 40 0.85 1.18 10.31
C ALA A 40 0.54 2.67 10.15
N PRO A 41 -0.08 3.07 9.03
CA PRO A 41 -0.54 4.45 8.87
C PRO A 41 -1.80 4.67 9.73
N THR A 42 -2.27 5.91 9.77
CA THR A 42 -3.60 6.17 10.32
C THR A 42 -4.67 5.69 9.34
N ILE A 43 -5.87 5.47 9.85
CA ILE A 43 -7.02 5.07 9.02
C ILE A 43 -7.26 6.09 7.90
N GLY A 44 -7.24 7.40 8.24
CA GLY A 44 -7.42 8.46 7.24
C GLY A 44 -6.34 8.47 6.17
N GLN A 45 -5.08 8.30 6.55
CA GLN A 45 -3.97 8.24 5.60
C GLN A 45 -4.14 7.06 4.64
N ALA A 46 -4.46 5.89 5.17
CA ALA A 46 -4.64 4.70 4.35
C ALA A 46 -5.82 4.85 3.41
N TYR A 47 -6.94 5.37 3.90
CA TYR A 47 -8.13 5.60 3.08
C TYR A 47 -7.82 6.51 1.90
N MET A 48 -7.15 7.64 2.15
CA MET A 48 -6.78 8.58 1.10
C MET A 48 -5.80 7.99 0.12
N LEU A 49 -4.81 7.24 0.61
CA LEU A 49 -3.80 6.62 -0.24
C LEU A 49 -4.42 5.59 -1.17
N VAL A 50 -5.22 4.65 -0.64
CA VAL A 50 -5.78 3.60 -1.49
C VAL A 50 -6.78 4.16 -2.51
N ARG A 51 -7.51 5.24 -2.16
CA ARG A 51 -8.35 5.95 -3.13
C ARG A 51 -7.51 6.55 -4.25
N HIS A 52 -6.40 7.19 -3.91
CA HIS A 52 -5.51 7.79 -4.90
C HIS A 52 -4.90 6.72 -5.80
N MET A 53 -4.46 5.61 -5.20
CA MET A 53 -3.95 4.46 -5.96
C MET A 53 -4.99 3.98 -6.97
N GLN A 54 -6.24 3.81 -6.55
CA GLN A 54 -7.27 3.32 -7.44
C GLN A 54 -7.56 4.31 -8.59
N ARG A 55 -7.56 5.60 -8.32
CA ARG A 55 -7.74 6.61 -9.37
C ARG A 55 -6.63 6.51 -10.42
N LEU A 56 -5.39 6.29 -9.98
CA LEU A 56 -4.27 6.13 -10.91
C LEU A 56 -4.41 4.86 -11.73
N LEU A 57 -4.79 3.76 -11.09
CA LEU A 57 -5.04 2.50 -11.80
C LEU A 57 -6.14 2.67 -12.84
N ASP A 58 -7.22 3.39 -12.52
CA ASP A 58 -8.32 3.65 -13.44
C ASP A 58 -7.88 4.47 -14.65
N LYS A 59 -6.82 5.27 -14.51
CA LYS A 59 -6.25 6.05 -15.61
C LYS A 59 -5.23 5.26 -16.42
N GLY A 60 -5.00 4.00 -16.11
CA GLY A 60 -4.05 3.17 -16.81
C GLY A 60 -2.64 3.21 -16.26
N GLU A 61 -2.42 3.86 -15.12
CA GLU A 61 -1.11 3.88 -14.49
C GLU A 61 -0.79 2.51 -13.88
N VAL A 62 0.48 2.19 -13.78
CA VAL A 62 0.95 0.93 -13.19
C VAL A 62 1.77 1.29 -11.95
N LEU A 63 1.33 0.78 -10.81
CA LEU A 63 1.90 1.13 -9.51
C LEU A 63 2.72 -0.01 -8.94
N ALA A 64 3.83 0.35 -8.29
CA ALA A 64 4.58 -0.57 -7.44
C ALA A 64 4.67 0.03 -6.04
N VAL A 65 4.32 -0.76 -5.04
CA VAL A 65 4.39 -0.35 -3.62
C VAL A 65 5.67 -0.91 -3.04
N HIS A 66 6.43 -0.07 -2.34
CA HIS A 66 7.68 -0.55 -1.76
C HIS A 66 7.97 0.07 -0.39
N CYS A 67 8.75 -0.65 0.38
CA CYS A 67 9.33 -0.21 1.64
C CYS A 67 10.73 -0.81 1.76
N LYS A 68 11.31 -0.82 2.94
CA LYS A 68 12.65 -1.39 3.18
C LYS A 68 12.56 -2.72 3.90
N ALA A 69 13.61 -3.56 3.74
CA ALA A 69 13.92 -4.73 4.58
C ALA A 69 12.74 -5.63 4.85
N GLY A 70 12.00 -6.08 4.68
CA GLY A 70 10.77 -6.81 4.87
C GLY A 70 9.68 -6.17 4.05
N ILE A 71 8.58 -6.77 3.99
CA ILE A 71 7.47 -6.30 3.19
C ILE A 71 6.21 -6.09 4.02
N GLY A 72 6.40 -5.87 5.34
CA GLY A 72 5.29 -5.68 6.26
C GLY A 72 4.46 -4.45 5.93
N ARG A 73 5.12 -3.31 5.73
CA ARG A 73 4.43 -2.04 5.38
C ARG A 73 3.80 -2.13 3.99
N THR A 74 4.52 -2.70 3.03
CA THR A 74 4.00 -2.94 1.69
C THR A 74 2.75 -3.80 1.75
N GLY A 75 2.81 -4.92 2.48
CA GLY A 75 1.66 -5.82 2.63
C GLY A 75 0.48 -5.14 3.29
N THR A 76 0.73 -4.27 4.28
CA THR A 76 -0.34 -3.53 4.97
C THR A 76 -1.11 -2.62 4.00
N ILE A 77 -0.41 -1.90 3.14
CA ILE A 77 -1.06 -1.03 2.15
C ILE A 77 -1.77 -1.85 1.07
N LEU A 78 -1.16 -2.92 0.59
CA LEU A 78 -1.81 -3.80 -0.39
C LEU A 78 -3.07 -4.44 0.20
N ALA A 79 -3.02 -4.87 1.47
CA ALA A 79 -4.21 -5.41 2.14
C ALA A 79 -5.30 -4.35 2.28
N ALA A 80 -4.94 -3.13 2.65
CA ALA A 80 -5.90 -2.03 2.75
C ALA A 80 -6.59 -1.78 1.40
N TRP A 81 -5.82 -1.83 0.31
CA TRP A 81 -6.38 -1.68 -1.03
C TRP A 81 -7.36 -2.81 -1.35
N LEU A 82 -7.01 -4.07 -1.02
CA LEU A 82 -7.91 -5.21 -1.23
C LEU A 82 -9.20 -5.08 -0.40
N ILE A 83 -9.09 -4.57 0.83
CA ILE A 83 -10.27 -4.38 1.69
C ILE A 83 -11.21 -3.34 1.08
N ARG A 84 -10.69 -2.19 0.72
CA ARG A 84 -11.53 -1.10 0.22
C ARG A 84 -12.01 -1.35 -1.20
N GLU A 85 -11.11 -1.66 -2.11
CA GLU A 85 -11.44 -1.78 -3.54
C GLU A 85 -11.89 -3.19 -3.91
N GLY A 86 -11.37 -4.20 -3.23
CA GLY A 86 -11.71 -5.59 -3.49
C GLY A 86 -12.89 -6.11 -2.69
N GLY A 87 -13.38 -5.34 -1.71
CA GLY A 87 -14.50 -5.75 -0.87
C GLY A 87 -14.17 -6.93 0.05
N MET A 88 -12.90 -7.13 0.36
CA MET A 88 -12.48 -8.25 1.19
C MET A 88 -12.49 -7.90 2.68
N SER A 89 -12.66 -8.91 3.53
CA SER A 89 -12.38 -8.75 4.96
C SER A 89 -10.87 -8.64 5.17
N ALA A 90 -10.47 -8.09 6.30
CA ALA A 90 -9.05 -8.02 6.65
C ALA A 90 -8.42 -9.41 6.67
N ALA A 91 -9.11 -10.39 7.27
CA ALA A 91 -8.60 -11.76 7.33
C ALA A 91 -8.34 -12.34 5.94
N THR A 92 -9.27 -12.15 5.00
CA THR A 92 -9.13 -12.66 3.63
C THR A 92 -7.99 -11.94 2.90
N ALA A 93 -7.90 -10.63 3.03
CA ALA A 93 -6.84 -9.85 2.39
C ALA A 93 -5.46 -10.29 2.87
N ILE A 94 -5.29 -10.43 4.18
CA ILE A 94 -4.02 -10.86 4.78
C ILE A 94 -3.68 -12.28 4.29
N GLU A 95 -4.64 -13.19 4.32
CA GLU A 95 -4.42 -14.57 3.87
C GLU A 95 -3.96 -14.62 2.42
N ARG A 96 -4.61 -13.87 1.54
CA ARG A 96 -4.24 -13.85 0.12
C ARG A 96 -2.83 -13.36 -0.10
N LEU A 97 -2.43 -12.30 0.58
CA LEU A 97 -1.09 -11.76 0.46
C LEU A 97 -0.05 -12.73 1.00
N ARG A 98 -0.34 -13.37 2.14
CA ARG A 98 0.58 -14.33 2.76
C ARG A 98 0.75 -15.61 1.96
N ARG A 99 -0.17 -15.92 1.07
CA ARG A 99 0.03 -17.02 0.10
C ARG A 99 1.10 -16.68 -0.92
N ILE A 100 1.26 -15.39 -1.25
CA ILE A 100 2.30 -14.94 -2.15
C ILE A 100 3.64 -14.88 -1.41
N ASN A 101 3.64 -14.27 -0.21
CA ASN A 101 4.82 -14.22 0.65
C ASN A 101 4.38 -14.09 2.10
N PRO A 102 4.79 -15.04 2.99
CA PRO A 102 4.36 -15.02 4.39
C PRO A 102 4.78 -13.77 5.18
N ALA A 103 5.74 -13.00 4.68
CA ALA A 103 6.21 -11.77 5.33
C ALA A 103 5.32 -10.56 5.09
N TYR A 104 4.33 -10.64 4.21
CA TYR A 104 3.35 -9.57 4.07
C TYR A 104 2.55 -9.44 5.37
N VAL A 105 2.37 -8.19 5.81
CA VAL A 105 1.71 -7.86 7.08
C VAL A 105 2.46 -8.51 8.25
N GLN A 106 3.49 -7.83 8.71
CA GLN A 106 4.53 -8.43 9.55
C GLN A 106 4.21 -8.41 11.05
N THR A 107 3.45 -7.44 11.53
CA THR A 107 3.28 -7.21 12.96
C THR A 107 1.82 -7.22 13.39
N GLU A 108 1.59 -7.43 14.70
CA GLU A 108 0.25 -7.36 15.28
C GLU A 108 -0.34 -5.96 15.13
N THR A 109 0.49 -4.92 15.22
CA THR A 109 0.06 -3.53 14.99
C THR A 109 -0.54 -3.38 13.59
N GLN A 110 0.13 -3.96 12.59
CA GLN A 110 -0.34 -3.91 11.21
C GLN A 110 -1.63 -4.72 11.03
N GLU A 111 -1.73 -5.89 11.64
CA GLU A 111 -2.95 -6.69 11.58
C GLU A 111 -4.13 -5.99 12.27
N ALA A 112 -3.89 -5.42 13.45
CA ALA A 112 -4.92 -4.68 14.18
C ALA A 112 -5.41 -3.48 13.37
N PHE A 113 -4.47 -2.76 12.73
CA PHE A 113 -4.82 -1.64 11.85
C PHE A 113 -5.76 -2.10 10.74
N LEU A 114 -5.48 -3.23 10.11
CA LEU A 114 -6.29 -3.72 8.99
C LEU A 114 -7.71 -4.10 9.43
N ARG A 115 -7.86 -4.66 10.62
CA ARG A 115 -9.20 -4.93 11.18
C ARG A 115 -9.96 -3.63 11.44
N GLU A 116 -9.30 -2.62 11.99
CA GLU A 116 -9.90 -1.30 12.20
C GLU A 116 -10.25 -0.63 10.87
N PHE A 117 -9.40 -0.79 9.87
CA PHE A 117 -9.64 -0.25 8.53
C PHE A 117 -10.88 -0.89 7.91
N GLU A 118 -11.02 -2.19 8.03
CA GLU A 118 -12.23 -2.91 7.56
C GLU A 118 -13.48 -2.33 8.25
N ASP A 119 -13.44 -2.17 9.57
CA ASP A 119 -14.56 -1.62 10.32
C ASP A 119 -14.91 -0.20 9.86
N ASP A 120 -13.90 0.62 9.60
CA ASP A 120 -14.10 1.97 9.10
C ASP A 120 -14.78 1.97 7.72
N ILE A 121 -14.35 1.09 6.82
CA ILE A 121 -14.94 0.96 5.50
C ILE A 121 -16.43 0.56 5.61
N VAL A 122 -16.74 -0.41 6.47
CA VAL A 122 -18.12 -0.85 6.69
C VAL A 122 -18.99 0.32 7.19
N LYS A 123 -18.47 1.10 8.14
CA LYS A 123 -19.20 2.26 8.67
C LYS A 123 -19.47 3.31 7.61
N ARG A 124 -18.54 3.51 6.68
CA ARG A 124 -18.69 4.52 5.62
C ARG A 124 -19.79 4.17 4.61
N ILE A 125 -20.09 2.88 4.44
CA ILE A 125 -21.13 2.46 3.50
C ILE A 125 -22.49 2.24 4.19
N GLU A 126 -22.53 2.30 5.50
CA GLU A 126 -23.77 2.32 6.25
C GLU A 126 -24.38 3.75 6.23
#